data_931797828bb57f7a4135fb7cb0d15197
#
_entry.id   931797828bb57f7a4135fb7cb0d15197
#
_cell.length_a   1.000
_cell.length_b   1.000
_cell.length_c   1.000
_cell.angle_alpha   90.00
_cell.angle_beta   90.00
_cell.angle_gamma   90.00
#
_symmetry.space_group_name_H-M   'P 1'
#
loop_
_entity.id
_entity.type
_entity.pdbx_description
1 polymer ?
#
loop_
_entity_poly.entity_id
_entity_poly.type
_entity_poly.pdbx_seq_one_letter_code
_entity_poly.pdbx_strand_id
1 'polypeptide(L)'
;FGRCGPWWVGQDRFGYLFGTLGLEYFDGGAVDWSSWYTNLSFTAAHNLTVDQQLRIGGDNGLRGYPSNYQQGNRRALWTLERRYFPDWHPFELFRMGGVIFTDVGRAWFDDGRNSGPDDGVLTDVGFGLRLASSRIEVQRMLHLDFAFPLAGAESVDQVQVLLRGRSRF
;
A
#
# COMPACT_ATOMS: atom_id res chain seq x y z
N PHE A 1 1.35 -17.76 -8.01
CA PHE A 1 -0.10 -17.84 -8.33
C PHE A 1 -0.65 -16.44 -8.44
N GLY A 2 -0.97 -16.00 -9.69
CA GLY A 2 -1.65 -14.73 -9.93
C GLY A 2 -3.15 -14.88 -9.73
N ARG A 3 -3.76 -14.04 -8.93
CA ARG A 3 -5.20 -13.89 -8.87
C ARG A 3 -5.61 -12.66 -9.67
N CYS A 4 -6.25 -12.86 -10.78
CA CYS A 4 -6.96 -11.83 -11.52
C CYS A 4 -8.46 -12.06 -11.26
N GLY A 5 -9.12 -11.10 -10.63
CA GLY A 5 -10.55 -11.18 -10.39
C GLY A 5 -11.19 -9.80 -10.41
N PRO A 6 -12.36 -9.66 -11.08
CA PRO A 6 -13.16 -8.45 -10.92
C PRO A 6 -13.78 -8.44 -9.52
N TRP A 7 -13.43 -7.47 -8.72
CA TRP A 7 -13.99 -7.31 -7.38
C TRP A 7 -15.11 -6.27 -7.40
N TRP A 8 -16.34 -6.77 -7.36
CA TRP A 8 -17.58 -6.11 -6.98
C TRP A 8 -17.95 -4.76 -7.61
N VAL A 9 -19.07 -4.80 -8.29
CA VAL A 9 -19.93 -3.63 -8.54
C VAL A 9 -20.94 -3.59 -7.40
N GLY A 10 -20.80 -2.65 -6.47
CA GLY A 10 -21.78 -2.37 -5.45
C GLY A 10 -22.71 -1.24 -5.91
N GLN A 11 -23.99 -1.46 -5.97
CA GLN A 11 -24.99 -0.42 -6.23
C GLN A 11 -25.76 -0.18 -4.93
N ASP A 12 -25.53 0.97 -4.32
CA ASP A 12 -26.26 1.35 -3.12
C ASP A 12 -27.43 2.26 -3.44
N ARG A 13 -28.44 2.30 -2.55
CA ARG A 13 -29.67 3.08 -2.70
C ARG A 13 -29.44 4.60 -2.84
N PHE A 14 -28.23 5.08 -2.62
CA PHE A 14 -27.84 6.48 -2.72
C PHE A 14 -27.21 6.88 -4.07
N GLY A 15 -27.21 5.99 -5.05
CA GLY A 15 -26.85 6.33 -6.43
C GLY A 15 -25.36 6.50 -6.71
N TYR A 16 -24.45 6.05 -5.82
CA TYR A 16 -23.03 5.97 -6.14
C TYR A 16 -22.66 4.60 -6.69
N LEU A 17 -21.73 4.59 -7.63
CA LEU A 17 -21.17 3.39 -8.23
C LEU A 17 -19.66 3.40 -8.01
N PHE A 18 -19.09 2.29 -7.54
CA PHE A 18 -17.64 2.12 -7.51
C PHE A 18 -17.23 0.78 -8.07
N GLY A 19 -16.06 0.73 -8.69
CA GLY A 19 -15.45 -0.50 -9.18
C GLY A 19 -13.96 -0.50 -8.87
N THR A 20 -13.44 -1.63 -8.45
CA THR A 20 -12.00 -1.83 -8.22
C THR A 20 -11.52 -2.98 -9.08
N LEU A 21 -10.44 -2.76 -9.83
CA LEU A 21 -9.67 -3.79 -10.53
C LEU A 21 -8.32 -3.90 -9.82
N GLY A 22 -7.96 -5.11 -9.41
CA GLY A 22 -6.68 -5.38 -8.75
C GLY A 22 -5.98 -6.58 -9.37
N LEU A 23 -4.65 -6.49 -9.46
CA LEU A 23 -3.75 -7.57 -9.82
C LEU A 23 -2.71 -7.71 -8.71
N GLU A 24 -2.64 -8.88 -8.12
CA GLU A 24 -1.65 -9.23 -7.11
C GLU A 24 -0.82 -10.40 -7.60
N TYR A 25 0.48 -10.26 -7.58
CA TYR A 25 1.43 -11.30 -7.96
C TYR A 25 2.44 -11.52 -6.85
N PHE A 26 2.68 -12.77 -6.55
CA PHE A 26 3.66 -13.20 -5.57
C PHE A 26 4.53 -14.30 -6.18
N ASP A 27 5.83 -14.11 -6.17
CA ASP A 27 6.81 -15.10 -6.58
C ASP A 27 7.72 -15.45 -5.41
N GLY A 28 7.82 -16.74 -5.09
CA GLY A 28 8.67 -17.25 -4.01
C GLY A 28 10.18 -17.03 -4.22
N GLY A 29 10.56 -16.52 -5.39
CA GLY A 29 11.98 -16.28 -5.71
C GLY A 29 12.80 -17.56 -5.93
N ALA A 30 14.01 -17.41 -6.43
CA ALA A 30 14.95 -18.53 -6.65
C ALA A 30 15.59 -19.05 -5.35
N VAL A 31 15.34 -18.41 -4.22
CA VAL A 31 15.92 -18.71 -2.91
C VAL A 31 14.79 -18.67 -1.88
N ASP A 32 14.67 -19.70 -1.08
CA ASP A 32 13.57 -19.91 -0.12
C ASP A 32 13.37 -18.76 0.89
N TRP A 33 14.40 -17.94 1.13
CA TRP A 33 14.35 -16.83 2.08
C TRP A 33 13.99 -15.48 1.44
N SER A 34 13.71 -15.40 0.13
CA SER A 34 13.37 -14.15 -0.54
C SER A 34 12.22 -14.29 -1.51
N SER A 35 11.37 -13.27 -1.60
CA SER A 35 10.21 -13.25 -2.48
C SER A 35 9.97 -11.88 -3.09
N TRP A 36 9.35 -11.87 -4.28
CA TRP A 36 8.81 -10.67 -4.90
C TRP A 36 7.32 -10.59 -4.65
N TYR A 37 6.86 -9.40 -4.35
CA TYR A 37 5.45 -9.08 -4.26
C TYR A 37 5.15 -7.83 -5.09
N THR A 38 4.13 -7.86 -5.91
CA THR A 38 3.62 -6.68 -6.60
C THR A 38 2.11 -6.64 -6.52
N ASN A 39 1.59 -5.45 -6.35
CA ASN A 39 0.15 -5.17 -6.34
C ASN A 39 -0.13 -3.97 -7.21
N LEU A 40 -1.01 -4.13 -8.18
CA LEU A 40 -1.53 -3.06 -9.01
C LEU A 40 -3.03 -2.97 -8.79
N SER A 41 -3.53 -1.81 -8.40
CA SER A 41 -4.95 -1.58 -8.19
C SER A 41 -5.41 -0.29 -8.87
N PHE A 42 -6.59 -0.37 -9.48
CA PHE A 42 -7.29 0.77 -10.03
C PHE A 42 -8.71 0.79 -9.45
N THR A 43 -9.12 1.92 -8.94
CA THR A 43 -10.47 2.13 -8.39
C THR A 43 -11.07 3.36 -9.06
N ALA A 44 -12.29 3.24 -9.54
CA ALA A 44 -13.08 4.34 -10.06
C ALA A 44 -14.45 4.36 -9.38
N ALA A 45 -14.93 5.55 -9.08
CA ALA A 45 -16.21 5.74 -8.44
C ALA A 45 -16.94 6.94 -9.04
N HIS A 46 -18.27 6.92 -8.99
CA HIS A 46 -19.12 7.97 -9.52
C HIS A 46 -20.13 8.41 -8.46
N ASN A 47 -20.47 9.71 -8.45
CA ASN A 47 -21.40 10.31 -7.47
C ASN A 47 -20.99 10.11 -6.01
N LEU A 48 -19.70 10.19 -5.71
CA LEU A 48 -19.22 10.11 -4.33
C LEU A 48 -19.58 11.35 -3.52
N THR A 49 -20.01 11.15 -2.30
CA THR A 49 -20.05 12.23 -1.30
C THR A 49 -18.64 12.59 -0.84
N VAL A 50 -18.46 13.75 -0.23
CA VAL A 50 -17.15 14.23 0.24
C VAL A 50 -16.48 13.23 1.18
N ASP A 51 -17.26 12.52 2.00
CA ASP A 51 -16.75 11.54 2.97
C ASP A 51 -16.33 10.20 2.33
N GLN A 52 -16.81 9.92 1.12
CA GLN A 52 -16.58 8.65 0.40
C GLN A 52 -15.48 8.74 -0.66
N GLN A 53 -14.80 9.88 -0.76
CA GLN A 53 -13.73 10.07 -1.75
C GLN A 53 -12.62 9.04 -1.56
N LEU A 54 -12.07 8.58 -2.70
CA LEU A 54 -10.91 7.71 -2.72
C LEU A 54 -9.70 8.51 -2.27
N ARG A 55 -8.98 8.01 -1.30
CA ARG A 55 -7.82 8.68 -0.70
C ARG A 55 -6.57 7.83 -0.89
N ILE A 56 -5.41 8.51 -0.98
CA ILE A 56 -4.10 7.90 -1.09
C ILE A 56 -3.11 8.62 -0.18
N GLY A 57 -2.12 7.89 0.32
CA GLY A 57 -1.11 8.35 1.25
C GLY A 57 -1.13 7.59 2.58
N GLY A 58 0.03 7.45 3.21
CA GLY A 58 0.21 6.72 4.46
C GLY A 58 -0.29 5.27 4.39
N ASP A 59 -1.26 4.95 5.23
CA ASP A 59 -1.83 3.59 5.30
C ASP A 59 -2.64 3.19 4.06
N ASN A 60 -2.98 4.14 3.20
CA ASN A 60 -3.77 3.93 1.99
C ASN A 60 -2.92 3.69 0.73
N GLY A 61 -1.65 3.25 0.89
CA GLY A 61 -0.85 2.70 -0.20
C GLY A 61 0.43 3.42 -0.53
N LEU A 62 0.56 4.73 -0.32
CA LEU A 62 1.80 5.50 -0.51
C LEU A 62 2.42 5.77 0.85
N ARG A 63 3.41 4.97 1.22
CA ARG A 63 4.03 4.99 2.55
C ARG A 63 4.85 6.24 2.82
N GLY A 64 5.40 6.86 1.77
CA GLY A 64 6.21 8.07 1.86
C GLY A 64 5.43 9.37 2.04
N TYR A 65 4.09 9.32 2.07
CA TYR A 65 3.25 10.51 2.16
C TYR A 65 2.33 10.46 3.38
N PRO A 66 1.93 11.62 3.92
CA PRO A 66 0.94 11.68 4.98
C PRO A 66 -0.38 11.00 4.59
N SER A 67 -1.13 10.53 5.58
CA SER A 67 -2.45 9.94 5.34
C SER A 67 -3.38 10.93 4.63
N ASN A 68 -4.08 10.44 3.59
CA ASN A 68 -5.01 11.24 2.79
C ASN A 68 -4.36 12.42 2.04
N TYR A 69 -3.13 12.27 1.58
CA TYR A 69 -2.38 13.32 0.89
C TYR A 69 -3.04 13.76 -0.43
N GLN A 70 -3.59 12.80 -1.19
CA GLN A 70 -4.45 13.07 -2.35
C GLN A 70 -5.81 12.40 -2.18
N GLN A 71 -6.81 12.96 -2.85
CA GLN A 71 -8.18 12.45 -2.89
C GLN A 71 -8.77 12.59 -4.28
N GLY A 72 -9.77 11.76 -4.60
CA GLY A 72 -10.41 11.80 -5.91
C GLY A 72 -11.59 10.85 -6.04
N ASN A 73 -12.16 10.81 -7.24
CA ASN A 73 -13.12 9.78 -7.63
C ASN A 73 -12.46 8.64 -8.42
N ARG A 74 -11.16 8.77 -8.71
CA ARG A 74 -10.33 7.73 -9.31
C ARG A 74 -9.03 7.59 -8.54
N ARG A 75 -8.53 6.35 -8.46
CA ARG A 75 -7.27 6.03 -7.79
C ARG A 75 -6.56 4.93 -8.55
N ALA A 76 -5.28 5.12 -8.82
CA ALA A 76 -4.36 4.10 -9.28
C ALA A 76 -3.23 3.95 -8.26
N LEU A 77 -2.85 2.72 -7.94
CA LEU A 77 -1.77 2.41 -7.02
C LEU A 77 -1.01 1.18 -7.52
N TRP A 78 0.29 1.27 -7.56
CA TRP A 78 1.19 0.17 -7.80
C TRP A 78 2.22 0.09 -6.67
N THR A 79 2.37 -1.10 -6.10
CA THR A 79 3.36 -1.42 -5.06
C THR A 79 4.24 -2.55 -5.57
N LEU A 80 5.55 -2.40 -5.45
CA LEU A 80 6.53 -3.45 -5.67
C LEU A 80 7.37 -3.62 -4.41
N GLU A 81 7.47 -4.87 -3.94
CA GLU A 81 8.27 -5.19 -2.75
C GLU A 81 9.22 -6.37 -3.03
N ARG A 82 10.43 -6.25 -2.54
CA ARG A 82 11.34 -7.38 -2.36
C ARG A 82 11.42 -7.71 -0.88
N ARG A 83 10.97 -8.88 -0.53
CA ARG A 83 10.88 -9.36 0.86
C ARG A 83 12.00 -10.36 1.13
N TYR A 84 12.58 -10.28 2.32
CA TYR A 84 13.67 -11.13 2.79
C TYR A 84 13.30 -11.70 4.15
N PHE A 85 13.22 -13.02 4.25
CA PHE A 85 12.92 -13.72 5.49
C PHE A 85 13.98 -14.81 5.71
N PRO A 86 15.21 -14.45 6.13
CA PRO A 86 16.23 -15.43 6.47
C PRO A 86 15.76 -16.27 7.65
N ASP A 87 16.29 -17.46 7.74
CA ASP A 87 15.98 -18.39 8.85
C ASP A 87 16.71 -17.98 10.14
N TRP A 88 16.53 -16.70 10.49
CA TRP A 88 17.14 -16.08 11.66
C TRP A 88 16.10 -15.88 12.75
N HIS A 89 16.28 -16.59 13.87
CA HIS A 89 15.38 -16.58 15.01
C HIS A 89 16.10 -16.05 16.25
N PRO A 90 16.30 -14.74 16.38
CA PRO A 90 16.94 -14.19 17.56
C PRO A 90 16.14 -14.57 18.81
N PHE A 91 16.84 -15.16 19.78
CA PHE A 91 16.30 -15.64 21.06
C PHE A 91 15.19 -16.70 20.94
N GLU A 92 15.03 -17.35 19.78
CA GLU A 92 13.94 -18.32 19.51
C GLU A 92 12.51 -17.75 19.74
N LEU A 93 12.41 -16.43 19.89
CA LEU A 93 11.16 -15.73 20.21
C LEU A 93 10.54 -15.03 19.00
N PHE A 94 11.37 -14.61 18.04
CA PHE A 94 10.94 -13.79 16.91
C PHE A 94 11.54 -14.31 15.60
N ARG A 95 10.75 -14.31 14.54
CA ARG A 95 11.23 -14.34 13.16
C ARG A 95 11.42 -12.91 12.70
N MET A 96 12.62 -12.60 12.19
CA MET A 96 12.93 -11.29 11.65
C MET A 96 13.05 -11.36 10.12
N GLY A 97 12.48 -10.38 9.46
CA GLY A 97 12.60 -10.19 8.02
C GLY A 97 12.80 -8.73 7.67
N GLY A 98 13.16 -8.49 6.42
CA GLY A 98 13.28 -7.16 5.85
C GLY A 98 12.49 -7.03 4.56
N VAL A 99 12.17 -5.80 4.19
CA VAL A 99 11.56 -5.47 2.91
C VAL A 99 12.23 -4.23 2.33
N ILE A 100 12.40 -4.21 1.01
CA ILE A 100 12.66 -3.01 0.24
C ILE A 100 11.46 -2.84 -0.67
N PHE A 101 10.97 -1.60 -0.82
CA PHE A 101 9.76 -1.35 -1.58
C PHE A 101 9.81 -0.05 -2.37
N THR A 102 8.96 0.03 -3.37
CA THR A 102 8.57 1.26 -4.04
C THR A 102 7.06 1.26 -4.23
N ASP A 103 6.47 2.42 -3.98
CA ASP A 103 5.05 2.66 -4.21
C ASP A 103 4.90 3.80 -5.23
N VAL A 104 3.98 3.63 -6.18
CA VAL A 104 3.63 4.65 -7.18
C VAL A 104 2.13 4.76 -7.22
N GLY A 105 1.61 5.97 -7.14
CA GLY A 105 0.16 6.13 -7.16
C GLY A 105 -0.31 7.54 -7.42
N ARG A 106 -1.60 7.64 -7.69
CA ARG A 106 -2.30 8.91 -7.87
C ARG A 106 -3.77 8.73 -7.53
N ALA A 107 -4.35 9.73 -6.85
CA ALA A 107 -5.78 9.92 -6.79
C ALA A 107 -6.15 11.22 -7.50
N TRP A 108 -7.24 11.23 -8.27
CA TRP A 108 -7.66 12.41 -9.03
C TRP A 108 -9.16 12.46 -9.23
N PHE A 109 -9.65 13.64 -9.59
CA PHE A 109 -11.00 13.84 -10.04
C PHE A 109 -11.04 13.91 -11.57
N ASP A 110 -12.03 13.27 -12.19
CA ASP A 110 -12.23 13.32 -13.66
C ASP A 110 -12.77 14.67 -14.16
N ASP A 111 -13.31 15.48 -13.28
CA ASP A 111 -13.76 16.85 -13.57
C ASP A 111 -12.67 17.93 -13.41
N GLY A 112 -11.41 17.53 -13.13
CA GLY A 112 -10.27 18.42 -13.01
C GLY A 112 -10.20 19.24 -11.73
N ARG A 113 -10.99 18.91 -10.70
CA ARG A 113 -10.84 19.49 -9.37
C ARG A 113 -9.49 19.13 -8.76
N ASN A 114 -8.97 20.03 -7.93
CA ASN A 114 -7.74 19.78 -7.19
C ASN A 114 -7.89 18.55 -6.27
N SER A 115 -6.95 17.62 -6.34
CA SER A 115 -6.94 16.37 -5.57
C SER A 115 -6.12 16.44 -4.29
N GLY A 116 -5.37 17.51 -4.05
CA GLY A 116 -4.54 17.66 -2.85
C GLY A 116 -3.42 18.68 -2.99
N PRO A 117 -2.43 18.64 -2.14
CA PRO A 117 -1.27 19.55 -2.20
C PRO A 117 -0.47 19.41 -3.49
N ASP A 118 -0.45 18.21 -4.08
CA ASP A 118 0.14 17.91 -5.38
C ASP A 118 -0.85 17.05 -6.18
N ASP A 119 -1.12 17.43 -7.43
CA ASP A 119 -2.02 16.72 -8.33
C ASP A 119 -1.29 15.68 -9.22
N GLY A 120 0.03 15.56 -9.06
CA GLY A 120 0.89 14.69 -9.85
C GLY A 120 0.81 13.21 -9.48
N VAL A 121 1.62 12.42 -10.16
CA VAL A 121 1.91 11.04 -9.77
C VAL A 121 2.90 11.07 -8.61
N LEU A 122 2.51 10.46 -7.51
CA LEU A 122 3.33 10.35 -6.31
C LEU A 122 4.15 9.06 -6.37
N THR A 123 5.40 9.13 -5.91
CA THR A 123 6.31 7.99 -5.88
C THR A 123 7.11 8.02 -4.60
N ASP A 124 7.24 6.88 -3.96
CA ASP A 124 8.13 6.71 -2.83
C ASP A 124 8.95 5.43 -2.93
N VAL A 125 10.03 5.39 -2.16
CA VAL A 125 10.85 4.21 -1.95
C VAL A 125 11.10 4.06 -0.47
N GLY A 126 11.38 2.84 -0.04
CA GLY A 126 11.67 2.64 1.37
C GLY A 126 12.16 1.24 1.69
N PHE A 127 12.40 1.07 2.96
CA PHE A 127 12.73 -0.22 3.55
C PHE A 127 11.99 -0.42 4.85
N GLY A 128 11.83 -1.65 5.27
CA GLY A 128 11.13 -1.95 6.51
C GLY A 128 11.59 -3.24 7.16
N LEU A 129 11.29 -3.32 8.45
CA LEU A 129 11.48 -4.51 9.26
C LEU A 129 10.16 -5.25 9.45
N ARG A 130 10.24 -6.55 9.48
CA ARG A 130 9.13 -7.46 9.70
C ARG A 130 9.46 -8.35 10.89
N LEU A 131 8.66 -8.25 11.95
CA LEU A 131 8.84 -9.00 13.17
C LEU A 131 7.60 -9.86 13.40
N ALA A 132 7.77 -11.17 13.40
CA ALA A 132 6.71 -12.12 13.71
C ALA A 132 7.04 -12.86 15.02
N SER A 133 6.07 -12.98 15.91
CA SER A 133 6.25 -13.78 17.13
C SER A 133 6.18 -15.26 16.81
N SER A 134 7.15 -16.06 17.28
CA SER A 134 7.15 -17.51 17.12
C SER A 134 6.30 -18.25 18.17
N ARG A 135 5.83 -17.56 19.22
CA ARG A 135 5.14 -18.17 20.37
C ARG A 135 3.64 -17.93 20.42
N ILE A 136 3.08 -17.05 19.59
CA ILE A 136 1.66 -16.72 19.63
C ILE A 136 0.99 -17.36 18.43
N GLU A 137 -0.04 -18.16 18.67
CA GLU A 137 -0.86 -18.87 17.68
C GLU A 137 -1.56 -17.92 16.69
N VAL A 138 -1.78 -16.67 17.07
CA VAL A 138 -2.20 -15.58 16.19
C VAL A 138 -0.96 -14.97 15.58
N GLN A 139 -0.67 -15.31 14.34
CA GLN A 139 0.44 -14.75 13.55
C GLN A 139 0.26 -13.24 13.33
N ARG A 140 0.60 -12.48 14.35
CA ARG A 140 0.68 -11.01 14.23
C ARG A 140 2.10 -10.65 13.81
N MET A 141 2.20 -9.99 12.68
CA MET A 141 3.44 -9.44 12.19
C MET A 141 3.47 -7.95 12.43
N LEU A 142 4.51 -7.47 13.07
CA LEU A 142 4.78 -6.03 13.21
C LEU A 142 5.61 -5.57 12.01
N HIS A 143 5.13 -4.55 11.33
CA HIS A 143 5.79 -3.89 10.21
C HIS A 143 6.27 -2.52 10.69
N LEU A 144 7.55 -2.27 10.56
CA LEU A 144 8.15 -0.95 10.76
C LEU A 144 8.76 -0.53 9.42
N ASP A 145 8.15 0.46 8.79
CA ASP A 145 8.53 0.95 7.46
C ASP A 145 9.10 2.36 7.55
N PHE A 146 10.21 2.61 6.85
CA PHE A 146 10.82 3.91 6.61
C PHE A 146 10.66 4.22 5.13
N ALA A 147 9.93 5.26 4.80
CA ALA A 147 9.60 5.62 3.43
C ALA A 147 10.05 7.05 3.11
N PHE A 148 10.57 7.25 1.91
CA PHE A 148 11.12 8.48 1.40
C PHE A 148 10.33 8.92 0.17
N PRO A 149 9.62 10.07 0.22
CA PRO A 149 8.91 10.59 -0.94
C PRO A 149 9.92 11.07 -1.99
N LEU A 150 9.67 10.76 -3.26
CA LEU A 150 10.52 11.15 -4.39
C LEU A 150 9.89 12.25 -5.25
N ALA A 151 8.57 12.30 -5.35
CA ALA A 151 7.84 13.28 -6.15
C ALA A 151 6.86 14.04 -5.26
N GLY A 152 6.63 15.34 -5.53
CA GLY A 152 5.73 16.17 -4.72
C GLY A 152 6.21 16.40 -3.29
N ALA A 153 7.51 16.31 -3.04
CA ALA A 153 8.11 16.30 -1.72
C ALA A 153 8.24 17.69 -1.07
N GLU A 154 7.90 18.78 -1.75
CA GLU A 154 8.09 20.14 -1.23
C GLU A 154 7.25 20.43 0.03
N SER A 155 6.17 19.70 0.22
CA SER A 155 5.24 19.85 1.35
C SER A 155 5.22 18.67 2.32
N VAL A 156 6.17 17.75 2.20
CA VAL A 156 6.19 16.48 2.96
C VAL A 156 7.53 16.33 3.67
N ASP A 157 7.51 15.78 4.87
CA ASP A 157 8.75 15.41 5.57
C ASP A 157 9.58 14.44 4.75
N GLN A 158 10.90 14.59 4.77
CA GLN A 158 11.83 13.77 4.00
C GLN A 158 11.75 12.28 4.32
N VAL A 159 11.24 11.92 5.49
CA VAL A 159 11.11 10.54 5.95
C VAL A 159 9.78 10.36 6.65
N GLN A 160 9.00 9.37 6.23
CA GLN A 160 7.81 8.91 6.92
C GLN A 160 8.12 7.59 7.62
N VAL A 161 7.74 7.47 8.88
CA VAL A 161 7.88 6.24 9.68
C VAL A 161 6.50 5.68 9.97
N LEU A 162 6.26 4.44 9.53
CA LEU A 162 4.99 3.77 9.72
C LEU A 162 5.16 2.50 10.54
N LEU A 163 4.37 2.40 11.60
CA LEU A 163 4.28 1.20 12.42
C LEU A 163 2.90 0.57 12.25
N ARG A 164 2.86 -0.68 11.77
CA ARG A 164 1.61 -1.39 11.50
C ARG A 164 1.63 -2.80 12.08
N GLY A 165 0.53 -3.22 12.67
CA GLY A 165 0.28 -4.61 13.04
C GLY A 165 -0.62 -5.25 11.98
N ARG A 166 -0.17 -6.33 11.34
CA ARG A 166 -1.00 -7.15 10.44
C ARG A 166 -1.17 -8.55 10.99
N SER A 167 -2.37 -9.10 10.83
CA SER A 167 -2.72 -10.45 11.31
C SER A 167 -2.49 -11.55 10.29
N ARG A 168 -1.97 -11.24 9.07
CA ARG A 168 -1.59 -12.21 8.02
C ARG A 168 -0.56 -11.63 7.06
N PHE A 169 0.13 -12.57 6.36
CA PHE A 169 0.97 -12.27 5.19
C PHE A 169 0.12 -11.76 4.02
#